data_e6434851db3c1141fe9567b1e70923f1
#
_entry.id   e6434851db3c1141fe9567b1e70923f1
#
_cell.length_a   1.000
_cell.length_b   1.000
_cell.length_c   1.000
_cell.angle_alpha   90.00
_cell.angle_beta   90.00
_cell.angle_gamma   90.00
#
_symmetry.space_group_name_H-M   'P 1'
#
loop_
_entity.id
_entity.type
_entity.pdbx_description
1 polymer ?
#
loop_
_entity_poly.entity_id
_entity_poly.type
_entity_poly.pdbx_seq_one_letter_code
_entity_poly.pdbx_strand_id
1 'polypeptide(L)'
;MCLSAASGQGLFETTLSEGANTKGDDALTLGGFIRSAVYLGNTPDEEKPYLQSAYGQVGLQMKARAGTWATAVADIRFRYGTEWQQNISELNIREAYVDLQTGPVGFRLGKYISPWGKGTLFNPTNKIIPMDPTTRSPDPDDMNLGIWALQGSVRLGSYLQVRATWNPLYQPGKLLIDPIPMPDYVNFLDPDYPGVELDDGSYGIQLDLRAPALDAALYWFDGYHSWPGIAYDSFIMDTLTMEPVALNVLEKAYRIRMAGLDFSLPVGSWIFTAEGAWFETTESHDSVEYLPFPELSYSAEIEKSGAWLTVIAGYYGKYIIDFTPALAEPNLSAEQEQFLPLMQGGMHITSEAVDVIVQEQISAFNRLYNYQLEEYYHSTYLVLKGNFFHNTLELSVPLIYNFTTEEWIAQPSVSWMPADGLKVQAGYSGLWGGANTLNDLVGPVLNAAYISMTLTF
;
A
#
# COMPACT_ATOMS: atom_id res chain seq x y z
N MET A 1 3.32 -0.43 -7.70
CA MET A 1 2.10 -1.24 -7.42
C MET A 1 2.26 -1.85 -6.05
N CYS A 2 1.84 -1.13 -5.01
CA CYS A 2 1.80 -1.73 -3.69
C CYS A 2 0.69 -2.77 -3.71
N LEU A 3 1.06 -4.02 -3.45
CA LEU A 3 0.12 -5.09 -3.19
C LEU A 3 -0.67 -4.70 -1.93
N SER A 4 -1.86 -4.13 -2.09
CA SER A 4 -2.81 -4.17 -1.00
C SER A 4 -3.28 -5.62 -0.93
N ALA A 5 -2.69 -6.40 -0.01
CA ALA A 5 -3.32 -7.64 0.36
C ALA A 5 -4.73 -7.27 0.82
N ALA A 6 -5.73 -7.81 0.15
CA ALA A 6 -7.08 -7.70 0.62
C ALA A 6 -7.10 -8.23 2.04
N SER A 7 -7.69 -7.46 2.91
CA SER A 7 -8.06 -7.83 4.24
C SER A 7 -8.83 -9.16 4.23
N GLY A 8 -8.11 -10.27 4.28
CA GLY A 8 -8.63 -11.33 5.10
C GLY A 8 -8.83 -10.69 6.47
N GLN A 9 -9.95 -10.86 7.11
CA GLN A 9 -10.16 -10.46 8.50
C GLN A 9 -8.86 -10.76 9.24
N GLY A 10 -8.19 -9.71 9.75
CA GLY A 10 -6.85 -9.85 10.30
C GLY A 10 -6.83 -11.01 11.29
N LEU A 11 -5.75 -11.75 11.34
CA LEU A 11 -5.59 -12.94 12.23
C LEU A 11 -6.11 -12.68 13.65
N PHE A 12 -6.21 -11.42 14.02
CA PHE A 12 -6.63 -10.93 15.31
C PHE A 12 -8.14 -10.70 15.48
N GLU A 13 -8.90 -10.42 14.40
CA GLU A 13 -10.38 -10.47 14.53
C GLU A 13 -10.84 -11.91 14.82
N THR A 14 -10.17 -12.90 14.24
CA THR A 14 -10.46 -14.31 14.52
C THR A 14 -10.02 -14.73 15.91
N THR A 15 -8.84 -14.31 16.40
CA THR A 15 -8.38 -14.66 17.77
C THR A 15 -9.14 -13.95 18.86
N LEU A 16 -9.57 -12.69 18.69
CA LEU A 16 -10.46 -12.02 19.63
C LEU A 16 -11.89 -12.60 19.62
N SER A 17 -12.29 -13.30 18.54
CA SER A 17 -13.58 -13.98 18.47
C SER A 17 -13.52 -15.43 18.98
N GLU A 18 -12.40 -16.13 18.85
CA GLU A 18 -12.25 -17.53 19.28
C GLU A 18 -11.75 -17.69 20.72
N GLY A 19 -10.99 -16.72 21.26
CA GLY A 19 -10.55 -16.71 22.67
C GLY A 19 -11.62 -16.35 23.69
N ALA A 20 -12.75 -15.83 23.24
CA ALA A 20 -13.84 -15.36 24.12
C ALA A 20 -14.89 -16.42 24.42
N ASN A 21 -14.49 -17.64 24.77
CA ASN A 21 -15.41 -18.63 25.31
C ASN A 21 -15.48 -18.58 26.86
N THR A 22 -15.49 -17.36 27.41
CA THR A 22 -15.81 -17.11 28.79
C THR A 22 -17.21 -16.48 28.90
N LYS A 23 -18.10 -17.18 29.55
CA LYS A 23 -19.43 -16.69 29.97
C LYS A 23 -19.23 -15.52 30.97
N GLY A 24 -19.20 -14.30 30.45
CA GLY A 24 -19.15 -13.06 31.18
C GLY A 24 -19.11 -11.89 30.22
N ASP A 25 -19.88 -10.84 30.45
CA ASP A 25 -19.77 -9.53 29.80
C ASP A 25 -18.44 -8.91 30.23
N ASP A 26 -17.30 -9.40 29.67
CA ASP A 26 -16.01 -8.83 29.99
C ASP A 26 -15.93 -7.44 29.35
N ALA A 27 -15.99 -6.43 30.24
CA ALA A 27 -15.88 -5.03 29.83
C ALA A 27 -14.54 -4.70 29.18
N LEU A 28 -13.50 -5.54 29.36
CA LEU A 28 -12.17 -5.40 28.82
C LEU A 28 -11.63 -6.75 28.33
N THR A 29 -11.24 -6.81 27.06
CA THR A 29 -10.50 -7.94 26.48
C THR A 29 -9.09 -7.46 26.16
N LEU A 30 -8.11 -8.23 26.59
CA LEU A 30 -6.69 -8.03 26.28
C LEU A 30 -6.20 -9.21 25.47
N GLY A 31 -5.45 -8.94 24.43
CA GLY A 31 -4.76 -9.93 23.61
C GLY A 31 -3.49 -9.32 23.04
N GLY A 32 -2.71 -10.13 22.36
CA GLY A 32 -1.50 -9.62 21.76
C GLY A 32 -0.66 -10.70 21.11
N PHE A 33 0.53 -10.31 20.68
CA PHE A 33 1.48 -11.24 20.10
C PHE A 33 2.92 -10.83 20.38
N ILE A 34 3.78 -11.82 20.32
CA ILE A 34 5.23 -11.64 20.24
C ILE A 34 5.67 -12.29 18.94
N ARG A 35 6.39 -11.54 18.12
CA ARG A 35 6.90 -11.98 16.81
C ARG A 35 8.39 -11.76 16.73
N SER A 36 9.10 -12.71 16.11
CA SER A 36 10.47 -12.52 15.65
C SER A 36 10.53 -12.90 14.17
N ALA A 37 11.24 -12.11 13.36
CA ALA A 37 11.41 -12.39 11.94
C ALA A 37 12.81 -12.04 11.46
N VAL A 38 13.27 -12.77 10.46
CA VAL A 38 14.55 -12.57 9.78
C VAL A 38 14.30 -12.59 8.28
N TYR A 39 14.82 -11.59 7.55
CA TYR A 39 14.75 -11.44 6.11
C TYR A 39 16.15 -11.44 5.52
N LEU A 40 16.39 -12.30 4.55
CA LEU A 40 17.64 -12.43 3.83
C LEU A 40 17.41 -12.12 2.35
N GLY A 41 18.13 -11.16 1.82
CA GLY A 41 18.12 -10.78 0.41
C GLY A 41 19.53 -10.71 -0.15
N ASN A 42 19.66 -10.09 -1.32
CA ASN A 42 20.93 -9.82 -1.96
C ASN A 42 21.21 -8.32 -1.99
N THR A 43 22.49 -7.94 -1.94
CA THR A 43 22.86 -6.54 -2.19
C THR A 43 22.61 -6.22 -3.67
N PRO A 44 22.08 -5.02 -3.99
CA PRO A 44 21.80 -4.64 -5.37
C PRO A 44 23.02 -4.72 -6.30
N ASP A 45 24.21 -4.28 -5.82
CA ASP A 45 25.40 -4.12 -6.65
C ASP A 45 26.23 -5.40 -6.83
N GLU A 46 26.24 -6.29 -5.83
CA GLU A 46 27.21 -7.41 -5.79
C GLU A 46 26.52 -8.79 -5.71
N GLU A 47 25.19 -8.84 -5.71
CA GLU A 47 24.39 -10.07 -5.53
C GLU A 47 24.83 -10.92 -4.32
N LYS A 48 25.43 -10.30 -3.30
CA LYS A 48 25.85 -10.96 -2.09
C LYS A 48 24.70 -11.10 -1.11
N PRO A 49 24.51 -12.27 -0.48
CA PRO A 49 23.51 -12.42 0.56
C PRO A 49 23.75 -11.43 1.70
N TYR A 50 22.74 -10.71 2.11
CA TYR A 50 22.81 -9.82 3.27
C TYR A 50 21.53 -9.88 4.11
N LEU A 51 21.65 -9.45 5.36
CA LEU A 51 20.54 -9.37 6.29
C LEU A 51 19.76 -8.09 6.02
N GLN A 52 18.60 -8.20 5.35
CA GLN A 52 17.73 -7.05 5.08
C GLN A 52 17.02 -6.57 6.34
N SER A 53 16.54 -7.53 7.16
CA SER A 53 15.84 -7.20 8.40
C SER A 53 15.96 -8.36 9.40
N ALA A 54 16.12 -8.02 10.67
CA ALA A 54 16.00 -8.94 11.80
C ALA A 54 15.42 -8.20 13.00
N TYR A 55 14.26 -8.61 13.48
CA TYR A 55 13.57 -7.88 14.54
C TYR A 55 12.78 -8.77 15.49
N GLY A 56 12.57 -8.24 16.69
CA GLY A 56 11.52 -8.67 17.62
C GLY A 56 10.42 -7.61 17.68
N GLN A 57 9.18 -8.05 17.76
CA GLN A 57 8.02 -7.19 17.85
C GLN A 57 7.06 -7.70 18.92
N VAL A 58 6.52 -6.80 19.71
CA VAL A 58 5.43 -7.05 20.66
C VAL A 58 4.24 -6.20 20.26
N GLY A 59 3.10 -6.83 20.06
CA GLY A 59 1.82 -6.16 19.83
C GLY A 59 0.90 -6.38 21.02
N LEU A 60 0.27 -5.31 21.51
CA LEU A 60 -0.74 -5.35 22.55
C LEU A 60 -2.05 -4.81 21.98
N GLN A 61 -3.09 -5.62 22.05
CA GLN A 61 -4.43 -5.27 21.61
C GLN A 61 -5.37 -5.20 22.81
N MET A 62 -6.12 -4.10 22.88
CA MET A 62 -7.09 -3.84 23.92
C MET A 62 -8.44 -3.52 23.29
N LYS A 63 -9.49 -4.14 23.79
CA LYS A 63 -10.88 -3.86 23.41
C LYS A 63 -11.72 -3.71 24.67
N ALA A 64 -12.18 -2.48 24.93
CA ALA A 64 -13.05 -2.17 26.05
C ALA A 64 -14.48 -1.94 25.55
N ARG A 65 -15.48 -2.49 26.24
CA ARG A 65 -16.89 -2.32 25.91
C ARG A 65 -17.64 -1.66 27.04
N ALA A 66 -18.49 -0.71 26.71
CA ALA A 66 -19.45 -0.10 27.64
C ALA A 66 -20.88 -0.43 27.15
N GLY A 67 -21.44 -1.49 27.68
CA GLY A 67 -22.72 -2.02 27.21
C GLY A 67 -22.70 -2.35 25.73
N THR A 68 -23.79 -2.07 25.03
CA THR A 68 -23.95 -2.29 23.58
C THR A 68 -23.72 -1.04 22.74
N TRP A 69 -23.44 0.11 23.39
CA TRP A 69 -23.44 1.41 22.71
C TRP A 69 -22.04 1.98 22.46
N ALA A 70 -21.01 1.52 23.19
CA ALA A 70 -19.66 2.01 22.97
C ALA A 70 -18.62 0.89 23.02
N THR A 71 -17.62 0.99 22.14
CA THR A 71 -16.44 0.11 22.11
C THR A 71 -15.22 0.99 21.89
N ALA A 72 -14.17 0.81 22.69
CA ALA A 72 -12.86 1.40 22.48
C ALA A 72 -11.86 0.31 22.07
N VAL A 73 -11.02 0.60 21.09
CA VAL A 73 -10.00 -0.31 20.58
C VAL A 73 -8.66 0.39 20.58
N ALA A 74 -7.59 -0.32 20.97
CA ALA A 74 -6.22 0.11 20.78
C ALA A 74 -5.35 -1.07 20.34
N ASP A 75 -4.50 -0.84 19.33
CA ASP A 75 -3.41 -1.73 18.87
C ASP A 75 -2.10 -0.94 18.96
N ILE A 76 -1.27 -1.33 19.91
CA ILE A 76 0.01 -0.69 20.22
C ILE A 76 1.11 -1.70 19.97
N ARG A 77 2.11 -1.33 19.17
CA ARG A 77 3.21 -2.22 18.78
C ARG A 77 4.55 -1.61 19.08
N PHE A 78 5.42 -2.39 19.64
CA PHE A 78 6.84 -2.06 19.81
C PHE A 78 7.67 -2.99 18.96
N ARG A 79 8.55 -2.44 18.14
CA ARG A 79 9.48 -3.16 17.26
C ARG A 79 10.91 -2.74 17.53
N TYR A 80 11.79 -3.71 17.68
CA TYR A 80 13.20 -3.48 17.93
C TYR A 80 14.05 -4.46 17.10
N GLY A 81 15.10 -3.96 16.48
CA GLY A 81 16.00 -4.77 15.67
C GLY A 81 16.78 -3.96 14.65
N THR A 82 16.98 -4.54 13.48
CA THR A 82 17.64 -3.88 12.33
C THR A 82 16.79 -4.07 11.07
N GLU A 83 16.72 -3.04 10.25
CA GLU A 83 16.03 -3.05 8.95
C GLU A 83 16.78 -2.12 8.00
N TRP A 84 17.07 -2.59 6.78
CA TRP A 84 17.85 -1.85 5.78
C TRP A 84 19.19 -1.32 6.32
N GLN A 85 19.90 -2.16 7.10
CA GLN A 85 21.17 -1.84 7.78
C GLN A 85 21.08 -0.73 8.85
N GLN A 86 19.88 -0.26 9.18
CA GLN A 86 19.64 0.73 10.23
C GLN A 86 19.05 0.05 11.47
N ASN A 87 19.44 0.53 12.64
CA ASN A 87 18.82 0.07 13.89
C ASN A 87 17.43 0.68 14.03
N ILE A 88 16.44 -0.15 14.31
CA ILE A 88 15.07 0.27 14.56
C ILE A 88 14.72 0.10 16.03
N SER A 89 14.04 1.09 16.59
CA SER A 89 13.44 1.05 17.93
C SER A 89 12.19 1.92 17.88
N GLU A 90 11.05 1.32 17.58
CA GLU A 90 9.83 2.04 17.24
C GLU A 90 8.67 1.60 18.13
N LEU A 91 7.97 2.58 18.70
CA LEU A 91 6.66 2.40 19.33
C LEU A 91 5.59 3.00 18.42
N ASN A 92 4.73 2.16 17.89
CA ASN A 92 3.67 2.55 16.95
C ASN A 92 2.30 2.30 17.55
N ILE A 93 1.46 3.34 17.59
CA ILE A 93 0.03 3.19 17.81
C ILE A 93 -0.60 2.95 16.44
N ARG A 94 -0.85 1.69 16.12
CA ARG A 94 -1.42 1.29 14.84
C ARG A 94 -2.87 1.73 14.72
N GLU A 95 -3.66 1.47 15.79
CA GLU A 95 -5.04 1.89 15.90
C GLU A 95 -5.35 2.37 17.34
N ALA A 96 -6.15 3.41 17.47
CA ALA A 96 -6.69 3.91 18.74
C ALA A 96 -7.98 4.67 18.45
N TYR A 97 -9.12 4.02 18.63
CA TYR A 97 -10.40 4.63 18.28
C TYR A 97 -11.52 4.22 19.23
N VAL A 98 -12.61 4.99 19.19
CA VAL A 98 -13.86 4.71 19.90
C VAL A 98 -14.99 4.61 18.88
N ASP A 99 -15.74 3.51 18.94
CA ASP A 99 -17.00 3.30 18.23
C ASP A 99 -18.17 3.58 19.17
N LEU A 100 -19.09 4.42 18.70
CA LEU A 100 -20.36 4.69 19.37
C LEU A 100 -21.50 4.24 18.46
N GLN A 101 -22.47 3.49 19.03
CA GLN A 101 -23.61 2.98 18.27
C GLN A 101 -24.91 3.30 19.03
N THR A 102 -25.80 4.02 18.37
CA THR A 102 -27.14 4.33 18.90
C THR A 102 -28.21 4.02 17.86
N GLY A 103 -28.89 2.89 18.03
CA GLY A 103 -29.88 2.40 17.06
C GLY A 103 -29.26 2.26 15.65
N PRO A 104 -29.77 2.98 14.61
CA PRO A 104 -29.23 2.91 13.26
C PRO A 104 -28.00 3.78 13.04
N VAL A 105 -27.67 4.69 13.98
CA VAL A 105 -26.59 5.68 13.83
C VAL A 105 -25.35 5.21 14.57
N GLY A 106 -24.20 5.29 13.92
CA GLY A 106 -22.89 4.99 14.48
C GLY A 106 -21.89 6.12 14.24
N PHE A 107 -20.93 6.25 15.13
CA PHE A 107 -19.78 7.15 15.00
C PHE A 107 -18.51 6.41 15.38
N ARG A 108 -17.43 6.65 14.62
CA ARG A 108 -16.08 6.22 14.95
C ARG A 108 -15.17 7.43 14.96
N LEU A 109 -14.37 7.56 16.02
CA LEU A 109 -13.41 8.66 16.16
C LEU A 109 -12.08 8.12 16.65
N GLY A 110 -11.00 8.50 15.98
CA GLY A 110 -9.64 8.15 16.35
C GLY A 110 -8.77 7.75 15.18
N LYS A 111 -7.68 7.05 15.48
CA LYS A 111 -6.77 6.48 14.47
C LYS A 111 -7.22 5.05 14.18
N TYR A 112 -7.53 4.75 12.90
CA TYR A 112 -7.96 3.41 12.50
C TYR A 112 -7.62 3.11 11.04
N ILE A 113 -7.61 1.81 10.71
CA ILE A 113 -7.41 1.29 9.37
C ILE A 113 -8.78 0.83 8.85
N SER A 114 -9.25 1.40 7.75
CA SER A 114 -10.52 1.04 7.12
C SER A 114 -10.38 1.08 5.60
N PRO A 115 -9.81 0.03 5.01
CA PRO A 115 -9.61 -0.02 3.57
C PRO A 115 -10.96 -0.08 2.84
N TRP A 116 -10.99 0.52 1.66
CA TRP A 116 -12.11 0.43 0.73
C TRP A 116 -11.86 -0.67 -0.29
N GLY A 117 -12.92 -1.18 -0.90
CA GLY A 117 -12.84 -2.23 -1.91
C GLY A 117 -12.88 -3.65 -1.36
N LYS A 118 -12.98 -4.62 -2.25
CA LYS A 118 -13.15 -6.05 -1.96
C LYS A 118 -12.17 -6.96 -2.70
N GLY A 119 -11.37 -6.40 -3.60
CA GLY A 119 -10.39 -7.17 -4.37
C GLY A 119 -9.32 -7.82 -3.49
N THR A 120 -8.89 -9.03 -3.85
CA THR A 120 -7.93 -9.80 -3.05
C THR A 120 -6.51 -9.25 -3.13
N LEU A 121 -6.04 -8.84 -4.29
CA LEU A 121 -4.68 -8.30 -4.48
C LEU A 121 -4.68 -6.86 -4.98
N PHE A 122 -5.72 -6.44 -5.68
CA PHE A 122 -5.84 -5.11 -6.24
C PHE A 122 -7.15 -4.47 -5.83
N ASN A 123 -7.05 -3.32 -5.16
CA ASN A 123 -8.19 -2.53 -4.71
C ASN A 123 -8.14 -1.13 -5.34
N PRO A 124 -8.67 -0.95 -6.56
CA PRO A 124 -8.72 0.34 -7.23
C PRO A 124 -9.32 1.47 -6.40
N THR A 125 -10.33 1.16 -5.56
CA THR A 125 -11.04 2.14 -4.72
C THR A 125 -10.29 2.51 -3.44
N ASN A 126 -9.24 1.76 -3.05
CA ASN A 126 -8.50 2.04 -1.81
C ASN A 126 -7.45 3.15 -2.01
N LYS A 127 -7.89 4.39 -2.10
CA LYS A 127 -7.02 5.57 -2.21
C LYS A 127 -6.86 6.32 -0.88
N ILE A 128 -7.60 5.90 0.16
CA ILE A 128 -7.65 6.61 1.44
C ILE A 128 -6.63 6.09 2.47
N ILE A 129 -6.29 4.80 2.41
CA ILE A 129 -5.39 4.18 3.38
C ILE A 129 -3.94 4.27 2.90
N PRO A 130 -3.08 4.98 3.64
CA PRO A 130 -1.66 5.00 3.34
C PRO A 130 -0.99 3.68 3.71
N MET A 131 0.11 3.37 3.05
CA MET A 131 0.88 2.15 3.27
C MET A 131 2.36 2.47 3.48
N ASP A 132 3.06 1.61 4.21
CA ASP A 132 4.51 1.59 4.35
C ASP A 132 5.09 0.30 3.76
N PRO A 133 5.46 0.27 2.46
CA PRO A 133 6.04 -0.91 1.82
C PRO A 133 7.49 -1.18 2.25
N THR A 134 8.13 -0.26 2.98
CA THR A 134 9.48 -0.45 3.52
C THR A 134 9.47 -1.37 4.74
N THR A 135 8.34 -1.48 5.43
CA THR A 135 8.17 -2.36 6.59
C THR A 135 8.23 -3.84 6.18
N ARG A 136 9.21 -4.57 6.69
CA ARG A 136 9.31 -6.02 6.50
C ARG A 136 8.41 -6.75 7.48
N SER A 137 7.36 -7.41 6.99
CA SER A 137 6.47 -8.23 7.81
C SER A 137 6.01 -9.47 7.07
N PRO A 138 5.85 -10.64 7.76
CA PRO A 138 5.21 -11.82 7.19
C PRO A 138 3.69 -11.64 7.01
N ASP A 139 3.12 -10.57 7.57
CA ASP A 139 1.72 -10.19 7.47
C ASP A 139 1.61 -8.92 6.59
N PRO A 140 1.06 -9.02 5.37
CA PRO A 140 0.93 -7.87 4.48
C PRO A 140 0.09 -6.72 5.05
N ASP A 141 -0.86 -7.02 5.96
CA ASP A 141 -1.70 -5.99 6.58
C ASP A 141 -0.89 -5.04 7.48
N ASP A 142 0.29 -5.44 7.93
CA ASP A 142 1.17 -4.59 8.74
C ASP A 142 1.70 -3.38 7.97
N MET A 143 1.68 -3.41 6.63
CA MET A 143 2.03 -2.26 5.79
C MET A 143 0.97 -1.15 5.81
N ASN A 144 -0.30 -1.46 6.16
CA ASN A 144 -1.36 -0.47 6.21
C ASN A 144 -1.17 0.46 7.41
N LEU A 145 -1.21 1.76 7.14
CA LEU A 145 -1.11 2.80 8.17
C LEU A 145 -2.51 3.33 8.53
N GLY A 146 -2.75 3.54 9.83
CA GLY A 146 -4.02 4.11 10.29
C GLY A 146 -4.12 5.60 10.01
N ILE A 147 -5.31 6.07 9.67
CA ILE A 147 -5.64 7.48 9.50
C ILE A 147 -6.39 8.02 10.71
N TRP A 148 -6.19 9.29 11.05
CA TRP A 148 -6.96 10.00 12.06
C TRP A 148 -8.24 10.53 11.45
N ALA A 149 -9.39 9.92 11.78
CA ALA A 149 -10.63 10.33 11.15
C ALA A 149 -11.83 10.27 12.09
N LEU A 150 -12.85 11.04 11.73
CA LEU A 150 -14.21 10.94 12.23
C LEU A 150 -15.06 10.30 11.13
N GLN A 151 -15.73 9.20 11.45
CA GLN A 151 -16.68 8.55 10.56
C GLN A 151 -18.07 8.54 11.21
N GLY A 152 -19.06 9.05 10.49
CA GLY A 152 -20.47 8.88 10.79
C GLY A 152 -21.07 7.79 9.92
N SER A 153 -21.98 7.00 10.45
CA SER A 153 -22.70 5.97 9.69
C SER A 153 -24.18 5.92 10.03
N VAL A 154 -25.01 5.62 9.02
CA VAL A 154 -26.45 5.44 9.19
C VAL A 154 -26.89 4.20 8.45
N ARG A 155 -27.56 3.28 9.17
CA ARG A 155 -28.19 2.09 8.56
C ARG A 155 -29.60 2.44 8.11
N LEU A 156 -29.88 2.20 6.84
CA LEU A 156 -31.16 2.46 6.17
C LEU A 156 -31.85 1.12 5.88
N GLY A 157 -32.70 0.69 6.80
CA GLY A 157 -33.32 -0.63 6.75
C GLY A 157 -32.33 -1.77 7.04
N SER A 158 -32.54 -2.92 6.40
CA SER A 158 -31.78 -4.15 6.68
C SER A 158 -30.51 -4.31 5.83
N TYR A 159 -30.43 -3.62 4.70
CA TYR A 159 -29.42 -3.90 3.68
C TYR A 159 -28.57 -2.70 3.29
N LEU A 160 -29.00 -1.49 3.58
CA LEU A 160 -28.26 -0.28 3.17
C LEU A 160 -27.59 0.39 4.36
N GLN A 161 -26.36 0.88 4.15
CA GLN A 161 -25.64 1.72 5.10
C GLN A 161 -24.95 2.85 4.35
N VAL A 162 -25.07 4.07 4.85
CA VAL A 162 -24.27 5.21 4.41
C VAL A 162 -23.19 5.48 5.44
N ARG A 163 -21.96 5.67 4.99
CA ARG A 163 -20.81 6.10 5.81
C ARG A 163 -20.24 7.40 5.24
N ALA A 164 -19.97 8.37 6.09
CA ALA A 164 -19.27 9.58 5.76
C ALA A 164 -18.03 9.69 6.65
N THR A 165 -16.88 9.89 6.04
CA THR A 165 -15.58 9.97 6.73
C THR A 165 -14.96 11.33 6.48
N TRP A 166 -14.46 11.96 7.53
CA TRP A 166 -13.66 13.18 7.49
C TRP A 166 -12.31 12.91 8.14
N ASN A 167 -11.25 13.12 7.39
CA ASN A 167 -9.86 13.01 7.83
C ASN A 167 -9.21 14.40 7.84
N PRO A 168 -9.05 15.05 9.02
CA PRO A 168 -8.45 16.38 9.13
C PRO A 168 -6.93 16.39 9.01
N LEU A 169 -6.26 15.23 9.10
CA LEU A 169 -4.82 15.13 9.15
C LEU A 169 -4.30 14.33 7.95
N TYR A 170 -3.46 14.92 7.15
CA TYR A 170 -2.77 14.17 6.10
C TYR A 170 -1.80 13.16 6.74
N GLN A 171 -1.94 11.90 6.38
CA GLN A 171 -1.03 10.82 6.73
C GLN A 171 -0.47 10.27 5.43
N PRO A 172 0.78 10.55 5.08
CA PRO A 172 1.39 10.00 3.86
C PRO A 172 1.67 8.50 4.01
N GLY A 173 1.59 7.79 2.90
CA GLY A 173 2.29 6.52 2.72
C GLY A 173 3.77 6.78 2.56
N LYS A 174 4.62 5.80 2.87
CA LYS A 174 6.05 5.92 2.65
C LYS A 174 6.42 5.48 1.24
N LEU A 175 7.14 6.30 0.52
CA LEU A 175 7.73 5.93 -0.76
C LEU A 175 8.83 4.88 -0.54
N LEU A 176 8.96 3.94 -1.46
CA LEU A 176 9.99 2.91 -1.40
C LEU A 176 11.32 3.46 -1.94
N ILE A 177 11.83 4.52 -1.31
CA ILE A 177 13.03 5.23 -1.75
C ILE A 177 14.22 4.89 -0.84
N ASP A 178 14.02 4.87 0.48
CA ASP A 178 15.09 4.67 1.46
C ASP A 178 16.02 3.47 1.19
N PRO A 179 15.51 2.29 0.80
CA PRO A 179 16.39 1.16 0.52
C PRO A 179 16.95 1.15 -0.90
N ILE A 180 16.55 2.08 -1.79
CA ILE A 180 17.06 2.15 -3.17
C ILE A 180 18.35 2.98 -3.17
N PRO A 181 19.48 2.46 -3.72
CA PRO A 181 20.68 3.25 -3.90
C PRO A 181 20.41 4.47 -4.78
N MET A 182 20.59 5.66 -4.23
CA MET A 182 20.49 6.92 -4.96
C MET A 182 21.89 7.49 -5.17
N PRO A 183 22.12 8.23 -6.29
CA PRO A 183 23.37 8.98 -6.47
C PRO A 183 23.60 9.96 -5.31
N ASP A 184 24.86 10.17 -4.92
CA ASP A 184 25.23 11.01 -3.78
C ASP A 184 24.79 12.47 -3.91
N TYR A 185 24.52 12.93 -5.13
CA TYR A 185 24.06 14.31 -5.38
C TYR A 185 22.53 14.46 -5.27
N VAL A 186 21.76 13.41 -5.08
CA VAL A 186 20.29 13.46 -4.88
C VAL A 186 20.00 13.73 -3.40
N ASN A 187 19.38 14.87 -3.12
CA ASN A 187 19.01 15.27 -1.77
C ASN A 187 17.50 15.36 -1.63
N PHE A 188 16.94 14.66 -0.64
CA PHE A 188 15.56 14.83 -0.23
C PHE A 188 15.46 15.94 0.81
N LEU A 189 14.73 17.00 0.46
CA LEU A 189 14.41 18.11 1.35
C LEU A 189 13.24 17.73 2.27
N ASP A 190 12.94 18.60 3.24
CA ASP A 190 11.76 18.45 4.07
C ASP A 190 10.50 18.42 3.21
N PRO A 191 9.55 17.50 3.47
CA PRO A 191 8.37 17.33 2.65
C PRO A 191 7.42 18.53 2.72
N ASP A 192 6.76 18.83 1.59
CA ASP A 192 5.70 19.84 1.50
C ASP A 192 4.32 19.18 1.70
N TYR A 193 3.94 19.06 2.97
CA TYR A 193 2.67 18.47 3.36
C TYR A 193 1.69 19.51 3.90
N PRO A 194 0.37 19.31 3.73
CA PRO A 194 -0.63 20.23 4.25
C PRO A 194 -0.53 20.36 5.78
N GLY A 195 -0.75 21.56 6.26
CA GLY A 195 -0.87 21.84 7.68
C GLY A 195 -2.11 21.22 8.31
N VAL A 196 -2.24 21.36 9.62
CA VAL A 196 -3.41 20.90 10.36
C VAL A 196 -4.49 21.99 10.31
N GLU A 197 -5.17 22.09 9.17
CA GLU A 197 -6.29 23.02 8.96
C GLU A 197 -7.59 22.23 8.76
N LEU A 198 -8.67 22.64 9.45
CA LEU A 198 -9.92 21.87 9.45
C LEU A 198 -10.64 21.87 8.10
N ASP A 199 -10.46 22.89 7.31
CA ASP A 199 -11.03 23.06 5.97
C ASP A 199 -10.20 22.38 4.87
N ASP A 200 -8.96 22.01 5.17
CA ASP A 200 -8.05 21.32 4.26
C ASP A 200 -8.09 19.79 4.42
N GLY A 201 -9.04 19.26 5.14
CA GLY A 201 -9.21 17.83 5.36
C GLY A 201 -9.67 17.05 4.12
N SER A 202 -9.56 15.73 4.19
CA SER A 202 -10.08 14.80 3.18
C SER A 202 -11.46 14.29 3.57
N TYR A 203 -12.35 14.10 2.57
CA TYR A 203 -13.73 13.70 2.75
C TYR A 203 -14.02 12.44 1.94
N GLY A 204 -14.73 11.49 2.54
CA GLY A 204 -15.16 10.27 1.88
C GLY A 204 -16.60 9.95 2.17
N ILE A 205 -17.34 9.46 1.15
CA ILE A 205 -18.69 8.94 1.32
C ILE A 205 -18.73 7.54 0.71
N GLN A 206 -19.37 6.63 1.43
CA GLN A 206 -19.57 5.26 1.01
C GLN A 206 -21.03 4.86 1.22
N LEU A 207 -21.62 4.27 0.18
CA LEU A 207 -22.94 3.66 0.23
C LEU A 207 -22.80 2.14 0.10
N ASP A 208 -23.08 1.39 1.14
CA ASP A 208 -22.99 -0.07 1.18
C ASP A 208 -24.37 -0.70 1.00
N LEU A 209 -24.45 -1.70 0.14
CA LEU A 209 -25.56 -2.62 -0.02
C LEU A 209 -25.09 -4.01 0.40
N ARG A 210 -25.66 -4.57 1.45
CA ARG A 210 -25.37 -5.92 1.97
C ARG A 210 -26.61 -6.79 1.91
N ALA A 211 -26.97 -7.26 0.71
CA ALA A 211 -28.06 -8.19 0.49
C ALA A 211 -27.57 -9.66 0.53
N PRO A 212 -28.42 -10.64 0.82
CA PRO A 212 -27.99 -12.07 0.88
C PRO A 212 -27.30 -12.60 -0.38
N ALA A 213 -27.66 -12.06 -1.55
CA ALA A 213 -27.13 -12.51 -2.83
C ALA A 213 -26.14 -11.53 -3.47
N LEU A 214 -25.95 -10.34 -2.89
CA LEU A 214 -25.13 -9.30 -3.47
C LEU A 214 -24.61 -8.39 -2.37
N ASP A 215 -23.31 -8.24 -2.29
CA ASP A 215 -22.63 -7.21 -1.49
C ASP A 215 -22.00 -6.21 -2.46
N ALA A 216 -22.39 -4.93 -2.41
CA ALA A 216 -21.91 -3.89 -3.31
C ALA A 216 -21.67 -2.58 -2.54
N ALA A 217 -20.75 -1.76 -3.04
CA ALA A 217 -20.55 -0.43 -2.51
C ALA A 217 -20.30 0.60 -3.62
N LEU A 218 -20.66 1.84 -3.33
CA LEU A 218 -20.31 3.01 -4.13
C LEU A 218 -19.48 3.94 -3.26
N TYR A 219 -18.49 4.57 -3.85
CA TYR A 219 -17.50 5.41 -3.19
C TYR A 219 -17.39 6.77 -3.85
N TRP A 220 -17.24 7.79 -3.03
CA TRP A 220 -16.79 9.13 -3.44
C TRP A 220 -15.73 9.61 -2.45
N PHE A 221 -14.64 10.17 -2.97
CA PHE A 221 -13.56 10.73 -2.18
C PHE A 221 -13.10 12.06 -2.78
N ASP A 222 -12.89 13.06 -1.96
CA ASP A 222 -12.23 14.32 -2.27
C ASP A 222 -11.23 14.61 -1.16
N GLY A 223 -9.94 14.57 -1.47
CA GLY A 223 -8.90 14.71 -0.47
C GLY A 223 -7.51 14.42 -0.99
N TYR A 224 -6.55 14.36 -0.08
CA TYR A 224 -5.17 14.06 -0.42
C TYR A 224 -4.98 12.59 -0.78
N HIS A 225 -4.25 12.37 -1.89
CA HIS A 225 -3.80 11.02 -2.24
C HIS A 225 -2.89 10.46 -1.14
N SER A 226 -3.04 9.18 -0.81
CA SER A 226 -2.23 8.56 0.24
C SER A 226 -0.73 8.50 -0.08
N TRP A 227 -0.35 8.52 -1.35
CA TRP A 227 1.03 8.58 -1.81
C TRP A 227 1.38 9.99 -2.27
N PRO A 228 2.44 10.62 -1.71
CA PRO A 228 2.95 11.89 -2.23
C PRO A 228 3.62 11.67 -3.59
N GLY A 229 3.75 12.73 -4.36
CA GLY A 229 4.62 12.75 -5.54
C GLY A 229 5.98 13.32 -5.19
N ILE A 230 6.98 13.08 -6.03
CA ILE A 230 8.32 13.67 -5.91
C ILE A 230 8.35 14.93 -6.77
N ALA A 231 8.49 16.08 -6.11
CA ALA A 231 8.57 17.39 -6.74
C ALA A 231 10.02 17.84 -6.89
N TYR A 232 10.29 18.54 -7.99
CA TYR A 232 11.55 19.21 -8.26
C TYR A 232 11.65 20.49 -7.43
N ASP A 233 12.81 20.74 -6.79
CA ASP A 233 13.13 22.02 -6.16
C ASP A 233 14.21 22.75 -6.95
N SER A 234 15.40 22.13 -7.09
CA SER A 234 16.52 22.77 -7.77
C SER A 234 17.57 21.76 -8.21
N PHE A 235 18.32 22.10 -9.26
CA PHE A 235 19.46 21.34 -9.74
C PHE A 235 20.69 22.23 -9.83
N ILE A 236 21.80 21.77 -9.30
CA ILE A 236 23.08 22.48 -9.30
C ILE A 236 24.11 21.63 -10.04
N MET A 237 24.74 22.23 -11.03
CA MET A 237 25.77 21.60 -11.85
C MET A 237 27.07 22.41 -11.74
N ASP A 238 28.21 21.72 -11.65
CA ASP A 238 29.52 22.38 -11.77
C ASP A 238 29.72 22.86 -13.21
N THR A 239 29.90 24.16 -13.38
CA THR A 239 30.04 24.79 -14.69
C THR A 239 31.38 24.48 -15.39
N LEU A 240 32.36 23.93 -14.67
CA LEU A 240 33.67 23.57 -15.23
C LEU A 240 33.75 22.11 -15.63
N THR A 241 33.26 21.22 -14.79
CA THR A 241 33.28 19.77 -15.02
C THR A 241 32.00 19.27 -15.69
N MET A 242 30.93 20.06 -15.64
CA MET A 242 29.57 19.71 -16.07
C MET A 242 29.02 18.46 -15.36
N GLU A 243 29.49 18.24 -14.12
CA GLU A 243 29.01 17.17 -13.28
C GLU A 243 27.88 17.64 -12.37
N PRO A 244 26.87 16.79 -12.07
CA PRO A 244 25.85 17.09 -11.08
C PRO A 244 26.48 17.30 -9.70
N VAL A 245 26.12 18.39 -9.04
CA VAL A 245 26.56 18.72 -7.66
C VAL A 245 25.45 18.44 -6.68
N ALA A 246 24.23 18.84 -7.02
CA ALA A 246 23.06 18.58 -6.19
C ALA A 246 21.78 18.58 -7.04
N LEU A 247 20.96 17.58 -6.85
CA LEU A 247 19.56 17.50 -7.27
C LEU A 247 18.72 17.51 -5.99
N ASN A 248 17.98 18.59 -5.78
CA ASN A 248 17.11 18.75 -4.63
C ASN A 248 15.68 18.41 -5.05
N VAL A 249 15.09 17.47 -4.35
CA VAL A 249 13.70 17.02 -4.53
C VAL A 249 13.00 16.96 -3.18
N LEU A 250 11.68 16.98 -3.19
CA LEU A 250 10.87 16.83 -1.97
C LEU A 250 9.61 16.02 -2.23
N GLU A 251 9.12 15.39 -1.20
CA GLU A 251 7.80 14.77 -1.25
C GLU A 251 6.71 15.85 -1.15
N LYS A 252 5.76 15.82 -2.08
CA LYS A 252 4.68 16.80 -2.12
C LYS A 252 3.32 16.12 -2.15
N ALA A 253 2.44 16.55 -1.23
CA ALA A 253 1.07 16.09 -1.19
C ALA A 253 0.25 16.72 -2.31
N TYR A 254 -0.69 15.97 -2.88
CA TYR A 254 -1.64 16.48 -3.89
C TYR A 254 -3.05 15.94 -3.64
N ARG A 255 -4.05 16.72 -4.04
CA ARG A 255 -5.46 16.34 -3.89
C ARG A 255 -5.98 15.63 -5.11
N ILE A 256 -6.87 14.67 -4.85
CA ILE A 256 -7.58 13.89 -5.87
C ILE A 256 -9.09 13.93 -5.60
N ARG A 257 -9.86 13.70 -6.66
CA ARG A 257 -11.26 13.26 -6.60
C ARG A 257 -11.34 11.84 -7.13
N MET A 258 -12.08 10.99 -6.46
CA MET A 258 -12.27 9.61 -6.86
C MET A 258 -13.75 9.23 -6.79
N ALA A 259 -14.23 8.55 -7.82
CA ALA A 259 -15.50 7.82 -7.80
C ALA A 259 -15.21 6.34 -8.02
N GLY A 260 -15.81 5.49 -7.22
CA GLY A 260 -15.55 4.05 -7.29
C GLY A 260 -16.78 3.22 -6.99
N LEU A 261 -16.71 1.96 -7.38
CA LEU A 261 -17.71 0.94 -7.09
C LEU A 261 -17.05 -0.42 -6.92
N ASP A 262 -17.65 -1.25 -6.10
CA ASP A 262 -17.36 -2.66 -6.05
C ASP A 262 -18.63 -3.50 -5.92
N PHE A 263 -18.52 -4.78 -6.24
CA PHE A 263 -19.51 -5.77 -5.86
C PHE A 263 -18.89 -7.16 -5.68
N SER A 264 -19.53 -7.97 -4.84
CA SER A 264 -19.22 -9.37 -4.63
C SER A 264 -20.52 -10.19 -4.72
N LEU A 265 -20.50 -11.23 -5.53
CA LEU A 265 -21.64 -12.08 -5.86
C LEU A 265 -21.31 -13.54 -5.55
N PRO A 266 -21.82 -14.12 -4.44
CA PRO A 266 -21.67 -15.53 -4.16
C PRO A 266 -22.67 -16.36 -4.98
N VAL A 267 -22.15 -17.36 -5.73
CA VAL A 267 -22.95 -18.30 -6.54
C VAL A 267 -22.52 -19.72 -6.23
N GLY A 268 -23.21 -20.38 -5.34
CA GLY A 268 -22.85 -21.71 -4.84
C GLY A 268 -21.50 -21.66 -4.11
N SER A 269 -20.48 -22.34 -4.63
CA SER A 269 -19.12 -22.35 -4.08
C SER A 269 -18.16 -21.40 -4.81
N TRP A 270 -18.69 -20.55 -5.67
CA TRP A 270 -17.94 -19.51 -6.37
C TRP A 270 -18.28 -18.15 -5.82
N ILE A 271 -17.30 -17.27 -5.77
CA ILE A 271 -17.49 -15.84 -5.48
C ILE A 271 -16.92 -15.07 -6.66
N PHE A 272 -17.73 -14.18 -7.21
CA PHE A 272 -17.33 -13.24 -8.26
C PHE A 272 -17.22 -11.87 -7.65
N THR A 273 -16.04 -11.24 -7.72
CA THR A 273 -15.80 -9.89 -7.22
C THR A 273 -15.33 -9.03 -8.36
N ALA A 274 -15.83 -7.80 -8.45
CA ALA A 274 -15.30 -6.80 -9.36
C ALA A 274 -15.30 -5.43 -8.68
N GLU A 275 -14.37 -4.60 -9.11
CA GLU A 275 -14.12 -3.29 -8.56
C GLU A 275 -13.65 -2.35 -9.66
N GLY A 276 -14.03 -1.08 -9.58
CA GLY A 276 -13.57 -0.05 -10.49
C GLY A 276 -13.51 1.30 -9.81
N ALA A 277 -12.52 2.10 -10.16
CA ALA A 277 -12.36 3.45 -9.67
C ALA A 277 -11.81 4.36 -10.78
N TRP A 278 -12.41 5.51 -10.91
CA TRP A 278 -11.88 6.64 -11.64
C TRP A 278 -11.36 7.67 -10.65
N PHE A 279 -10.18 8.23 -10.91
CA PHE A 279 -9.70 9.37 -10.17
C PHE A 279 -9.01 10.40 -11.07
N GLU A 280 -9.00 11.64 -10.61
CA GLU A 280 -8.26 12.75 -11.20
C GLU A 280 -7.62 13.61 -10.10
N THR A 281 -6.58 14.34 -10.42
CA THR A 281 -6.02 15.37 -9.56
C THR A 281 -6.89 16.63 -9.62
N THR A 282 -7.00 17.38 -8.52
CA THR A 282 -7.77 18.64 -8.51
C THR A 282 -7.05 19.76 -9.22
N GLU A 283 -5.73 19.68 -9.34
CA GLU A 283 -4.89 20.56 -10.13
C GLU A 283 -4.60 19.91 -11.49
N SER A 284 -4.35 20.74 -12.52
CA SER A 284 -3.97 20.24 -13.84
C SER A 284 -2.60 19.53 -13.75
N HIS A 285 -2.52 18.33 -14.29
CA HIS A 285 -1.27 17.57 -14.41
C HIS A 285 -0.35 18.11 -15.52
N ASP A 286 -0.85 19.02 -16.36
CA ASP A 286 -0.06 19.64 -17.42
C ASP A 286 1.09 20.46 -16.83
N SER A 287 2.32 20.09 -17.14
CA SER A 287 3.54 20.79 -16.70
C SER A 287 3.87 20.71 -15.20
N VAL A 288 3.29 19.74 -14.48
CA VAL A 288 3.58 19.49 -13.08
C VAL A 288 4.11 18.07 -12.90
N GLU A 289 5.40 17.92 -12.64
CA GLU A 289 6.15 16.67 -12.69
C GLU A 289 5.73 15.63 -11.64
N TYR A 290 5.16 16.08 -10.51
CA TYR A 290 4.76 15.18 -9.41
C TYR A 290 3.29 14.74 -9.47
N LEU A 291 2.46 15.34 -10.33
CA LEU A 291 1.05 14.98 -10.44
C LEU A 291 0.83 13.79 -11.38
N PRO A 292 0.10 12.75 -10.96
CA PRO A 292 -0.27 11.66 -11.85
C PRO A 292 -1.37 12.08 -12.83
N PHE A 293 -1.42 11.40 -13.97
CA PHE A 293 -2.54 11.51 -14.90
C PHE A 293 -3.84 10.99 -14.29
N PRO A 294 -4.99 11.50 -14.74
CA PRO A 294 -6.26 10.86 -14.45
C PRO A 294 -6.27 9.42 -14.95
N GLU A 295 -6.89 8.52 -14.20
CA GLU A 295 -6.93 7.11 -14.58
C GLU A 295 -8.27 6.45 -14.25
N LEU A 296 -8.59 5.42 -15.02
CA LEU A 296 -9.62 4.44 -14.73
C LEU A 296 -8.93 3.09 -14.42
N SER A 297 -9.05 2.64 -13.18
CA SER A 297 -8.52 1.35 -12.74
C SER A 297 -9.68 0.39 -12.44
N TYR A 298 -9.53 -0.89 -12.81
CA TYR A 298 -10.56 -1.88 -12.57
C TYR A 298 -9.96 -3.27 -12.33
N SER A 299 -10.66 -4.07 -11.52
CA SER A 299 -10.31 -5.47 -11.26
C SER A 299 -11.55 -6.36 -11.33
N ALA A 300 -11.32 -7.61 -11.68
CA ALA A 300 -12.33 -8.65 -11.60
C ALA A 300 -11.67 -9.96 -11.17
N GLU A 301 -12.28 -10.67 -10.24
CA GLU A 301 -11.76 -11.95 -9.75
C GLU A 301 -12.85 -12.98 -9.55
N ILE A 302 -12.44 -14.22 -9.62
CA ILE A 302 -13.26 -15.38 -9.34
C ILE A 302 -12.55 -16.22 -8.28
N GLU A 303 -13.25 -16.50 -7.19
CA GLU A 303 -12.80 -17.39 -6.12
C GLU A 303 -13.56 -18.71 -6.16
N LYS A 304 -12.83 -19.79 -5.95
CA LYS A 304 -13.37 -21.12 -5.72
C LYS A 304 -12.76 -21.71 -4.46
N SER A 305 -13.60 -21.87 -3.44
CA SER A 305 -13.20 -22.53 -2.20
C SER A 305 -13.63 -23.99 -2.20
N GLY A 306 -12.66 -24.88 -1.94
CA GLY A 306 -12.83 -26.30 -1.73
C GLY A 306 -12.48 -26.70 -0.29
N ALA A 307 -12.51 -28.00 0.01
CA ALA A 307 -12.29 -28.52 1.37
C ALA A 307 -10.88 -28.23 1.92
N TRP A 308 -9.87 -28.19 1.05
CA TRP A 308 -8.45 -27.98 1.43
C TRP A 308 -7.72 -26.98 0.53
N LEU A 309 -8.35 -26.55 -0.58
CA LEU A 309 -7.76 -25.63 -1.55
C LEU A 309 -8.76 -24.54 -1.90
N THR A 310 -8.30 -23.29 -1.79
CA THR A 310 -8.96 -22.12 -2.36
C THR A 310 -8.11 -21.60 -3.51
N VAL A 311 -8.76 -21.35 -4.64
CA VAL A 311 -8.15 -20.79 -5.85
C VAL A 311 -8.84 -19.46 -6.13
N ILE A 312 -8.05 -18.38 -6.26
CA ILE A 312 -8.53 -17.08 -6.70
C ILE A 312 -7.76 -16.75 -7.97
N ALA A 313 -8.49 -16.46 -9.03
CA ALA A 313 -7.93 -15.99 -10.29
C ALA A 313 -8.54 -14.64 -10.63
N GLY A 314 -7.73 -13.70 -11.04
CA GLY A 314 -8.21 -12.36 -11.31
C GLY A 314 -7.43 -11.65 -12.41
N TYR A 315 -8.02 -10.56 -12.83
CA TYR A 315 -7.50 -9.64 -13.82
C TYR A 315 -7.57 -8.22 -13.26
N TYR A 316 -6.54 -7.44 -13.54
CA TYR A 316 -6.48 -6.02 -13.22
C TYR A 316 -6.13 -5.24 -14.48
N GLY A 317 -6.85 -4.16 -14.72
CA GLY A 317 -6.60 -3.24 -15.83
C GLY A 317 -6.53 -1.79 -15.34
N LYS A 318 -5.76 -0.99 -16.06
CA LYS A 318 -5.65 0.44 -15.85
C LYS A 318 -5.63 1.13 -17.23
N TYR A 319 -6.39 2.21 -17.35
CA TYR A 319 -6.40 3.12 -18.49
C TYR A 319 -6.04 4.51 -18.03
N ILE A 320 -5.01 5.10 -18.64
CA ILE A 320 -4.53 6.45 -18.34
C ILE A 320 -5.24 7.42 -19.28
N ILE A 321 -5.98 8.34 -18.69
CA ILE A 321 -6.75 9.36 -19.43
C ILE A 321 -5.80 10.51 -19.77
N ASP A 322 -5.96 11.10 -20.96
CA ASP A 322 -5.11 12.19 -21.48
C ASP A 322 -3.62 11.82 -21.54
N PHE A 323 -3.34 10.54 -21.79
CA PHE A 323 -1.98 10.00 -21.83
C PHE A 323 -1.10 10.71 -22.85
N THR A 324 0.08 11.13 -22.41
CA THR A 324 1.16 11.58 -23.28
C THR A 324 2.42 10.77 -22.96
N PRO A 325 3.14 10.22 -23.95
CA PRO A 325 4.38 9.49 -23.70
C PRO A 325 5.37 10.34 -22.90
N ALA A 326 6.15 9.72 -22.03
CA ALA A 326 7.27 10.39 -21.37
C ALA A 326 8.33 10.75 -22.41
N LEU A 327 8.88 11.95 -22.34
CA LEU A 327 9.94 12.41 -23.24
C LEU A 327 11.31 11.84 -22.88
N ALA A 328 11.47 11.41 -21.63
CA ALA A 328 12.69 10.81 -21.10
C ALA A 328 12.37 9.44 -20.46
N GLU A 329 13.33 8.52 -20.53
CA GLU A 329 13.24 7.29 -19.76
C GLU A 329 13.58 7.58 -18.29
N PRO A 330 12.89 6.94 -17.32
CA PRO A 330 13.15 7.15 -15.91
C PRO A 330 14.50 6.51 -15.52
N ASN A 331 15.57 7.25 -15.64
CA ASN A 331 16.91 6.77 -15.38
C ASN A 331 17.68 7.77 -14.52
N LEU A 332 17.77 7.52 -13.22
CA LEU A 332 18.47 8.37 -12.27
C LEU A 332 20.00 8.40 -12.48
N SER A 333 20.56 7.45 -13.24
CA SER A 333 22.00 7.37 -13.52
C SER A 333 22.40 7.91 -14.91
N ALA A 334 21.44 8.21 -15.81
CA ALA A 334 21.71 8.57 -17.19
C ALA A 334 21.84 10.09 -17.45
N GLU A 335 21.83 10.92 -16.42
CA GLU A 335 21.91 12.38 -16.57
C GLU A 335 23.17 12.80 -17.34
N GLN A 336 24.31 12.18 -17.10
CA GLN A 336 25.54 12.43 -17.86
C GLN A 336 25.40 12.08 -19.35
N GLU A 337 24.71 11.01 -19.70
CA GLU A 337 24.53 10.58 -21.09
C GLU A 337 23.56 11.51 -21.85
N GLN A 338 22.59 12.11 -21.18
CA GLN A 338 21.66 13.06 -21.82
C GLN A 338 22.29 14.43 -22.07
N PHE A 339 23.17 14.90 -21.20
CA PHE A 339 23.89 16.17 -21.38
C PHE A 339 25.01 16.07 -22.41
N LEU A 340 25.65 14.92 -22.56
CA LEU A 340 26.76 14.71 -23.49
C LEU A 340 26.44 15.06 -24.97
N PRO A 341 25.30 14.64 -25.57
CA PRO A 341 24.95 15.03 -26.95
C PRO A 341 24.67 16.51 -27.13
N LEU A 342 24.04 17.15 -26.10
CA LEU A 342 23.78 18.59 -26.13
C LEU A 342 25.04 19.41 -26.10
N MET A 343 26.06 18.97 -25.33
CA MET A 343 27.37 19.59 -25.26
C MET A 343 28.18 19.38 -26.55
N GLN A 344 28.14 18.20 -27.14
CA GLN A 344 28.83 17.89 -28.40
C GLN A 344 28.25 18.64 -29.58
N GLY A 345 26.97 19.03 -29.53
CA GLY A 345 26.31 19.86 -30.54
C GLY A 345 26.69 21.34 -30.53
N GLY A 346 27.53 21.80 -29.60
CA GLY A 346 27.95 23.20 -29.48
C GLY A 346 26.83 24.15 -29.04
N MET A 347 25.73 23.64 -28.46
CA MET A 347 24.70 24.44 -27.86
C MET A 347 25.15 24.98 -26.50
N HIS A 348 24.99 26.27 -26.29
CA HIS A 348 25.07 26.85 -24.93
C HIS A 348 23.87 26.35 -24.16
N ILE A 349 24.07 25.41 -23.23
CA ILE A 349 23.03 24.92 -22.34
C ILE A 349 22.81 26.02 -21.29
N THR A 350 21.61 26.61 -21.27
CA THR A 350 21.21 27.50 -20.20
C THR A 350 20.79 26.69 -18.98
N SER A 351 20.91 27.25 -17.76
CA SER A 351 20.40 26.60 -16.55
C SER A 351 18.91 26.22 -16.69
N GLU A 352 18.13 27.06 -17.35
CA GLU A 352 16.70 26.85 -17.63
C GLU A 352 16.45 25.62 -18.52
N ALA A 353 17.29 25.34 -19.50
CA ALA A 353 17.18 24.15 -20.33
C ALA A 353 17.54 22.87 -19.56
N VAL A 354 18.48 22.96 -18.63
CA VAL A 354 18.85 21.86 -17.74
C VAL A 354 17.71 21.55 -16.78
N ASP A 355 17.11 22.56 -16.15
CA ASP A 355 15.99 22.41 -15.24
C ASP A 355 14.81 21.70 -15.89
N VAL A 356 14.49 22.02 -17.16
CA VAL A 356 13.42 21.35 -17.92
C VAL A 356 13.73 19.86 -18.10
N ILE A 357 14.96 19.51 -18.47
CA ILE A 357 15.35 18.10 -18.68
C ILE A 357 15.26 17.32 -17.36
N VAL A 358 15.73 17.92 -16.26
CA VAL A 358 15.68 17.27 -14.94
C VAL A 358 14.23 17.09 -14.48
N GLN A 359 13.37 18.09 -14.67
CA GLN A 359 11.94 17.98 -14.37
C GLN A 359 11.27 16.85 -15.18
N GLU A 360 11.64 16.69 -16.48
CA GLU A 360 11.14 15.58 -17.29
C GLU A 360 11.57 14.21 -16.76
N GLN A 361 12.80 14.08 -16.23
CA GLN A 361 13.27 12.84 -15.58
C GLN A 361 12.49 12.54 -14.30
N ILE A 362 12.24 13.56 -13.48
CA ILE A 362 11.44 13.41 -12.27
C ILE A 362 9.99 13.03 -12.63
N SER A 363 9.43 13.64 -13.67
CA SER A 363 8.11 13.27 -14.20
C SER A 363 8.08 11.81 -14.64
N ALA A 364 9.09 11.35 -15.39
CA ALA A 364 9.19 9.97 -15.82
C ALA A 364 9.30 9.00 -14.63
N PHE A 365 10.06 9.37 -13.59
CA PHE A 365 10.15 8.59 -12.35
C PHE A 365 8.81 8.51 -11.62
N ASN A 366 8.09 9.63 -11.45
CA ASN A 366 6.76 9.64 -10.87
C ASN A 366 5.77 8.76 -11.67
N ARG A 367 5.84 8.81 -12.99
CA ARG A 367 5.03 7.96 -13.88
C ARG A 367 5.39 6.49 -13.76
N LEU A 368 6.69 6.13 -13.67
CA LEU A 368 7.13 4.77 -13.39
C LEU A 368 6.54 4.27 -12.08
N TYR A 369 6.67 5.07 -11.02
CA TYR A 369 6.19 4.72 -9.69
C TYR A 369 4.67 4.54 -9.64
N ASN A 370 3.92 5.34 -10.43
CA ASN A 370 2.47 5.26 -10.54
C ASN A 370 1.95 4.27 -11.60
N TYR A 371 2.83 3.57 -12.34
CA TYR A 371 2.44 2.77 -13.51
C TYR A 371 1.64 3.60 -14.52
N GLN A 372 2.25 4.67 -15.03
CA GLN A 372 1.67 5.60 -16.00
C GLN A 372 2.63 5.93 -17.16
N LEU A 373 3.64 5.07 -17.43
CA LEU A 373 4.51 5.20 -18.60
C LEU A 373 3.83 4.72 -19.89
N GLU A 374 2.82 3.88 -19.77
CA GLU A 374 2.00 3.36 -20.87
C GLU A 374 0.54 3.79 -20.73
N GLU A 375 -0.19 3.88 -21.82
CA GLU A 375 -1.61 4.26 -21.84
C GLU A 375 -2.51 3.20 -21.18
N TYR A 376 -2.16 1.90 -21.35
CA TYR A 376 -2.92 0.76 -20.83
C TYR A 376 -2.01 -0.17 -20.06
N TYR A 377 -2.51 -0.66 -18.93
CA TYR A 377 -1.89 -1.73 -18.16
C TYR A 377 -2.83 -2.91 -18.03
N HIS A 378 -2.30 -4.09 -18.22
CA HIS A 378 -3.02 -5.35 -18.15
C HIS A 378 -2.24 -6.33 -17.29
N SER A 379 -2.87 -6.82 -16.22
CA SER A 379 -2.27 -7.81 -15.33
C SER A 379 -3.24 -8.94 -15.04
N THR A 380 -2.70 -10.12 -14.83
CA THR A 380 -3.45 -11.26 -14.28
C THR A 380 -2.82 -11.70 -12.97
N TYR A 381 -3.60 -12.34 -12.11
CA TYR A 381 -3.09 -12.91 -10.89
C TYR A 381 -3.77 -14.23 -10.54
N LEU A 382 -3.03 -15.06 -9.81
CA LEU A 382 -3.48 -16.33 -9.29
C LEU A 382 -3.05 -16.44 -7.83
N VAL A 383 -4.00 -16.74 -6.94
CA VAL A 383 -3.70 -17.02 -5.54
C VAL A 383 -4.15 -18.45 -5.23
N LEU A 384 -3.21 -19.28 -4.80
CA LEU A 384 -3.48 -20.63 -4.32
C LEU A 384 -3.31 -20.66 -2.81
N LYS A 385 -4.37 -20.99 -2.07
CA LYS A 385 -4.32 -21.15 -0.60
C LYS A 385 -4.72 -22.59 -0.27
N GLY A 386 -3.79 -23.34 0.31
CA GLY A 386 -4.00 -24.74 0.70
C GLY A 386 -3.94 -24.91 2.21
N ASN A 387 -4.93 -25.60 2.79
CA ASN A 387 -4.99 -25.94 4.21
C ASN A 387 -4.89 -27.45 4.39
N PHE A 388 -3.87 -27.91 5.10
CA PHE A 388 -3.56 -29.30 5.29
C PHE A 388 -3.51 -29.67 6.77
N PHE A 389 -3.65 -30.97 7.06
CA PHE A 389 -3.54 -31.53 8.42
C PHE A 389 -4.41 -30.81 9.44
N HIS A 390 -5.73 -30.61 9.11
CA HIS A 390 -6.69 -29.91 9.94
C HIS A 390 -6.26 -28.44 10.25
N ASN A 391 -5.82 -27.72 9.21
CA ASN A 391 -5.35 -26.34 9.29
C ASN A 391 -4.05 -26.14 10.07
N THR A 392 -3.31 -27.20 10.39
CA THR A 392 -2.00 -27.09 11.05
C THR A 392 -0.92 -26.61 10.08
N LEU A 393 -1.08 -26.87 8.79
CA LEU A 393 -0.18 -26.41 7.72
C LEU A 393 -0.96 -25.65 6.67
N GLU A 394 -0.56 -24.41 6.42
CA GLU A 394 -1.12 -23.53 5.40
C GLU A 394 -0.06 -23.21 4.35
N LEU A 395 -0.42 -23.31 3.08
CA LEU A 395 0.38 -22.89 1.93
C LEU A 395 -0.34 -21.73 1.25
N SER A 396 0.37 -20.64 0.95
CA SER A 396 -0.15 -19.52 0.16
C SER A 396 0.82 -19.20 -0.97
N VAL A 397 0.31 -19.12 -2.21
CA VAL A 397 1.12 -18.83 -3.41
C VAL A 397 0.41 -17.77 -4.26
N PRO A 398 0.57 -16.48 -3.94
CA PRO A 398 0.16 -15.40 -4.83
C PRO A 398 1.18 -15.22 -5.94
N LEU A 399 0.66 -15.14 -7.17
CA LEU A 399 1.41 -14.91 -8.41
C LEU A 399 0.74 -13.79 -9.19
N ILE A 400 1.50 -12.85 -9.70
CA ILE A 400 1.01 -11.76 -10.54
C ILE A 400 1.89 -11.67 -11.78
N TYR A 401 1.27 -11.41 -12.92
CA TYR A 401 1.94 -11.10 -14.17
C TYR A 401 1.32 -9.87 -14.82
N ASN A 402 2.14 -8.86 -15.09
CA ASN A 402 1.77 -7.68 -15.85
C ASN A 402 2.19 -7.88 -17.31
N PHE A 403 1.23 -7.93 -18.21
CA PHE A 403 1.46 -8.15 -19.65
C PHE A 403 2.05 -6.92 -20.35
N THR A 404 1.78 -5.73 -19.82
CA THR A 404 2.23 -4.47 -20.44
C THR A 404 3.72 -4.24 -20.20
N THR A 405 4.19 -4.49 -18.97
CA THR A 405 5.58 -4.24 -18.55
C THR A 405 6.40 -5.53 -18.44
N GLU A 406 5.78 -6.69 -18.71
CA GLU A 406 6.40 -8.02 -18.60
C GLU A 406 6.98 -8.30 -17.20
N GLU A 407 6.30 -7.78 -16.16
CA GLU A 407 6.72 -7.91 -14.77
C GLU A 407 6.05 -9.10 -14.08
N TRP A 408 6.82 -9.76 -13.21
CA TRP A 408 6.35 -10.86 -12.37
C TRP A 408 6.48 -10.50 -10.89
N ILE A 409 5.49 -10.93 -10.10
CA ILE A 409 5.57 -10.91 -8.64
C ILE A 409 5.12 -12.29 -8.13
N ALA A 410 5.93 -12.89 -7.23
CA ALA A 410 5.59 -14.14 -6.58
C ALA A 410 5.95 -14.06 -5.09
N GLN A 411 5.00 -14.42 -4.22
CA GLN A 411 5.18 -14.35 -2.77
C GLN A 411 4.72 -15.65 -2.07
N PRO A 412 5.33 -16.82 -2.41
CA PRO A 412 4.97 -18.08 -1.76
C PRO A 412 5.32 -18.07 -0.28
N SER A 413 4.45 -18.64 0.53
CA SER A 413 4.68 -18.83 1.95
C SER A 413 4.08 -20.14 2.46
N VAL A 414 4.71 -20.69 3.50
CA VAL A 414 4.24 -21.84 4.27
C VAL A 414 4.13 -21.42 5.72
N SER A 415 2.99 -21.67 6.34
CA SER A 415 2.73 -21.43 7.76
C SER A 415 2.47 -22.77 8.46
N TRP A 416 3.14 -23.01 9.56
CA TRP A 416 2.98 -24.19 10.41
C TRP A 416 2.54 -23.77 11.81
N MET A 417 1.44 -24.34 12.28
CA MET A 417 0.84 -24.08 13.59
C MET A 417 0.93 -25.34 14.47
N PRO A 418 2.10 -25.60 15.12
CA PRO A 418 2.32 -26.80 15.93
C PRO A 418 1.53 -26.84 17.23
N ALA A 419 1.09 -25.70 17.73
CA ALA A 419 0.30 -25.54 18.94
C ALA A 419 -0.58 -24.30 18.84
N ASP A 420 -1.62 -24.22 19.66
CA ASP A 420 -2.49 -23.07 19.75
C ASP A 420 -1.68 -21.79 20.05
N GLY A 421 -1.94 -20.75 19.26
CA GLY A 421 -1.26 -19.47 19.36
C GLY A 421 0.18 -19.43 18.80
N LEU A 422 0.81 -20.56 18.46
CA LEU A 422 2.17 -20.59 17.90
C LEU A 422 2.13 -20.81 16.38
N LYS A 423 2.64 -19.82 15.62
CA LYS A 423 2.78 -19.87 14.16
C LYS A 423 4.23 -19.70 13.77
N VAL A 424 4.76 -20.65 13.00
CA VAL A 424 6.05 -20.54 12.31
C VAL A 424 5.78 -20.39 10.83
N GLN A 425 6.35 -19.37 10.20
CA GLN A 425 6.13 -19.09 8.80
C GLN A 425 7.47 -18.89 8.10
N ALA A 426 7.59 -19.46 6.90
CA ALA A 426 8.68 -19.22 5.98
C ALA A 426 8.11 -18.84 4.61
N GLY A 427 8.79 -17.95 3.91
CA GLY A 427 8.33 -17.51 2.59
C GLY A 427 9.44 -16.82 1.81
N TYR A 428 9.06 -16.41 0.62
CA TYR A 428 9.89 -15.65 -0.30
C TYR A 428 9.07 -14.54 -0.93
N SER A 429 9.65 -13.37 -1.09
CA SER A 429 9.10 -12.27 -1.89
C SER A 429 10.02 -12.06 -3.08
N GLY A 430 9.49 -12.21 -4.29
CA GLY A 430 10.22 -12.01 -5.53
C GLY A 430 9.48 -11.09 -6.47
N LEU A 431 10.19 -10.07 -6.99
CA LEU A 431 9.77 -9.10 -7.97
C LEU A 431 10.78 -9.12 -9.12
N TRP A 432 10.31 -9.31 -10.34
CA TRP A 432 11.14 -9.35 -11.53
C TRP A 432 10.48 -8.57 -12.66
N GLY A 433 11.27 -7.83 -13.43
CA GLY A 433 10.83 -7.07 -14.58
C GLY A 433 11.94 -6.89 -15.60
N GLY A 434 11.60 -6.44 -16.79
CA GLY A 434 12.56 -5.98 -17.79
C GLY A 434 13.18 -4.64 -17.42
N ALA A 435 14.19 -4.19 -18.16
CA ALA A 435 14.82 -2.89 -17.97
C ALA A 435 13.78 -1.74 -17.96
N ASN A 436 13.99 -0.75 -17.10
CA ASN A 436 13.12 0.44 -16.97
C ASN A 436 11.70 0.13 -16.46
N THR A 437 11.49 -0.98 -15.75
CA THR A 437 10.26 -1.28 -15.06
C THR A 437 10.40 -1.03 -13.56
N LEU A 438 9.28 -0.88 -12.85
CA LEU A 438 9.32 -0.69 -11.40
C LEU A 438 9.92 -1.90 -10.68
N ASN A 439 9.59 -3.12 -11.11
CA ASN A 439 10.16 -4.32 -10.50
C ASN A 439 11.66 -4.51 -10.81
N ASP A 440 12.16 -3.99 -11.92
CA ASP A 440 13.60 -3.91 -12.19
C ASP A 440 14.32 -3.00 -11.18
N LEU A 441 13.71 -1.86 -10.89
CA LEU A 441 14.24 -0.89 -9.93
C LEU A 441 14.21 -1.40 -8.49
N VAL A 442 13.05 -1.93 -8.04
CA VAL A 442 12.84 -2.28 -6.63
C VAL A 442 13.14 -3.74 -6.30
N GLY A 443 13.13 -4.63 -7.30
CA GLY A 443 13.33 -6.08 -7.11
C GLY A 443 14.68 -6.42 -6.47
N PRO A 444 15.82 -5.90 -6.96
CA PRO A 444 17.13 -6.15 -6.35
C PRO A 444 17.20 -5.83 -4.86
N VAL A 445 16.40 -4.84 -4.42
CA VAL A 445 16.32 -4.41 -3.02
C VAL A 445 15.30 -5.23 -2.24
N LEU A 446 14.12 -5.49 -2.82
CA LEU A 446 12.98 -6.08 -2.10
C LEU A 446 12.97 -7.60 -2.08
N ASN A 447 13.66 -8.28 -3.01
CA ASN A 447 13.67 -9.73 -3.09
C ASN A 447 14.31 -10.32 -1.82
N ALA A 448 13.54 -11.17 -1.11
CA ALA A 448 14.00 -11.75 0.14
C ALA A 448 13.33 -13.07 0.46
N ALA A 449 14.09 -13.98 1.03
CA ALA A 449 13.56 -15.10 1.78
C ALA A 449 13.40 -14.71 3.26
N TYR A 450 12.38 -15.23 3.93
CA TYR A 450 12.18 -14.93 5.34
C TYR A 450 11.74 -16.15 6.14
N ILE A 451 12.02 -16.09 7.43
CA ILE A 451 11.44 -16.95 8.45
C ILE A 451 10.95 -16.11 9.61
N SER A 452 9.79 -16.45 10.15
CA SER A 452 9.22 -15.78 11.31
C SER A 452 8.60 -16.78 12.27
N MET A 453 8.53 -16.38 13.53
CA MET A 453 7.82 -17.10 14.59
C MET A 453 6.94 -16.10 15.33
N THR A 454 5.67 -16.41 15.47
CA THR A 454 4.68 -15.58 16.17
C THR A 454 3.99 -16.40 17.24
N LEU A 455 3.96 -15.87 18.46
CA LEU A 455 3.15 -16.39 19.57
C LEU A 455 2.04 -15.39 19.87
N THR A 456 0.79 -15.82 19.78
CA THR A 456 -0.41 -15.02 20.08
C THR A 456 -1.00 -15.45 21.41
N PHE A 457 -1.47 -14.51 22.23
CA PHE A 457 -2.02 -14.76 23.55
C PHE A 457 -3.24 -13.91 23.88
#